data_f537d4b628db04e6bd5159458fcf868f
#
_entry.id   f537d4b628db04e6bd5159458fcf868f
#
_cell.length_a   1.000
_cell.length_b   1.000
_cell.length_c   1.000
_cell.angle_alpha   90.00
_cell.angle_beta   90.00
_cell.angle_gamma   90.00
#
_symmetry.space_group_name_H-M   'P 1'
#
loop_
_entity.id
_entity.type
_entity.pdbx_description
1 polymer ?
#
loop_
_entity_poly.entity_id
_entity_poly.type
_entity_poly.pdbx_seq_one_letter_code
_entity_poly.pdbx_strand_id
1 'polypeptide(L)'
;MSLRSYFNSIEPHFGRGGKYEKYYPIFEMVETIFFTSNTVTKVAPHARSFVDMKRVMTYVVISTIPCILWALYNTGFQTNTALASVGSSGEIGWRIALLKLTGLGLDPQSLLSNISHGLLYFLPIYLTTLIAGGICEVTFATIRGHEVN
;
A
#
# COMPACT_ATOMS: atom_id res chain seq x y z
N MET A 1 25.81 -6.45 -0.24
CA MET A 1 25.19 -6.60 1.08
C MET A 1 23.73 -7.00 0.86
N SER A 2 23.29 -8.12 1.41
CA SER A 2 21.89 -8.54 1.30
C SER A 2 21.03 -7.63 2.20
N LEU A 3 19.82 -7.28 1.75
CA LEU A 3 18.82 -6.51 2.52
C LEU A 3 18.64 -7.14 3.92
N ARG A 4 18.61 -8.46 4.01
CA ARG A 4 18.50 -9.20 5.28
C ARG A 4 19.68 -8.97 6.22
N SER A 5 20.92 -8.84 5.69
CA SER A 5 22.10 -8.53 6.48
C SER A 5 22.03 -7.13 7.10
N TYR A 6 21.42 -6.18 6.40
CA TYR A 6 21.20 -4.82 6.89
C TYR A 6 20.17 -4.80 8.03
N PHE A 7 19.05 -5.49 7.89
CA PHE A 7 18.05 -5.60 8.94
C PHE A 7 18.58 -6.28 10.20
N ASN A 8 19.30 -7.39 10.06
CA ASN A 8 19.94 -8.08 11.20
C ASN A 8 20.99 -7.22 11.92
N SER A 9 21.62 -6.26 11.24
CA SER A 9 22.57 -5.32 11.86
C SER A 9 21.87 -4.24 12.69
N ILE A 10 20.65 -3.88 12.35
CA ILE A 10 19.86 -2.83 13.02
C ILE A 10 19.00 -3.41 14.15
N GLU A 11 18.54 -4.66 14.01
CA GLU A 11 17.70 -5.38 14.98
C GLU A 11 18.15 -5.24 16.43
N PRO A 12 19.46 -5.37 16.79
CA PRO A 12 19.92 -5.23 18.18
C PRO A 12 19.64 -3.87 18.81
N HIS A 13 19.49 -2.82 18.00
CA HIS A 13 19.23 -1.45 18.50
C HIS A 13 17.77 -1.24 18.88
N PHE A 14 16.86 -2.01 18.29
CA PHE A 14 15.41 -1.95 18.53
C PHE A 14 14.91 -3.09 19.42
N GLY A 15 15.70 -4.18 19.59
CA GLY A 15 15.38 -5.32 20.45
C GLY A 15 15.32 -4.96 21.93
N ARG A 16 14.89 -5.93 22.75
CA ARG A 16 14.79 -5.79 24.22
C ARG A 16 16.12 -5.35 24.84
N GLY A 17 16.12 -4.18 25.49
CA GLY A 17 17.31 -3.56 26.06
C GLY A 17 18.05 -2.62 25.10
N GLY A 18 17.60 -2.45 23.87
CA GLY A 18 18.14 -1.50 22.90
C GLY A 18 17.71 -0.06 23.15
N LYS A 19 18.48 0.89 22.61
CA LYS A 19 18.24 2.33 22.76
C LYS A 19 16.85 2.76 22.23
N TYR A 20 16.27 2.00 21.29
CA TYR A 20 15.01 2.31 20.59
C TYR A 20 13.94 1.21 20.80
N GLU A 21 13.97 0.52 21.92
CA GLU A 21 13.01 -0.56 22.26
C GLU A 21 11.54 -0.11 22.10
N LYS A 22 11.22 1.13 22.43
CA LYS A 22 9.86 1.70 22.29
C LYS A 22 9.36 1.72 20.83
N TYR A 23 10.27 1.75 19.87
CA TYR A 23 9.96 1.78 18.43
C TYR A 23 10.09 0.41 17.76
N TYR A 24 10.27 -0.65 18.55
CA TYR A 24 10.35 -2.02 18.05
C TYR A 24 9.14 -2.40 17.17
N PRO A 25 7.87 -2.04 17.51
CA PRO A 25 6.73 -2.36 16.66
C PRO A 25 6.83 -1.78 15.24
N ILE A 26 7.42 -0.59 15.11
CA ILE A 26 7.61 0.04 13.78
C ILE A 26 8.67 -0.71 12.97
N PHE A 27 9.77 -1.08 13.64
CA PHE A 27 10.84 -1.86 13.01
C PHE A 27 10.32 -3.22 12.53
N GLU A 28 9.58 -3.91 13.38
CA GLU A 28 8.98 -5.21 13.08
C GLU A 28 7.95 -5.12 11.93
N MET A 29 7.12 -4.06 11.89
CA MET A 29 6.20 -3.81 10.79
C MET A 29 6.95 -3.71 9.45
N VAL A 30 8.06 -2.96 9.40
CA VAL A 30 8.86 -2.80 8.19
C VAL A 30 9.57 -4.11 7.83
N GLU A 31 10.09 -4.85 8.81
CA GLU A 31 10.73 -6.15 8.59
C GLU A 31 9.75 -7.18 8.04
N THR A 32 8.54 -7.26 8.57
CA THR A 32 7.52 -8.24 8.14
C THR A 32 6.95 -7.95 6.76
N ILE A 33 7.05 -6.72 6.24
CA ILE A 33 6.74 -6.42 4.83
C ILE A 33 7.71 -7.14 3.88
N PHE A 34 9.00 -7.22 4.27
CA PHE A 34 10.05 -7.78 3.41
C PHE A 34 10.36 -9.24 3.73
N PHE A 35 10.20 -9.67 4.98
CA PHE A 35 10.60 -10.99 5.46
C PHE A 35 9.51 -11.67 6.27
N THR A 36 9.40 -12.98 6.13
CA THR A 36 8.51 -13.80 6.96
C THR A 36 9.13 -13.94 8.37
N SER A 37 8.30 -13.83 9.41
CA SER A 37 8.72 -14.05 10.80
C SER A 37 9.38 -15.42 10.98
N ASN A 38 10.50 -15.46 11.70
CA ASN A 38 11.27 -16.68 11.99
C ASN A 38 10.85 -17.36 13.30
N THR A 39 9.75 -16.91 13.91
CA THR A 39 9.20 -17.48 15.13
C THR A 39 8.66 -18.90 14.90
N VAL A 40 9.24 -19.86 15.59
CA VAL A 40 8.82 -21.27 15.58
C VAL A 40 8.42 -21.69 16.98
N THR A 41 7.41 -22.58 17.08
CA THR A 41 7.03 -23.20 18.35
C THR A 41 8.18 -24.08 18.87
N LYS A 42 8.57 -23.86 20.12
CA LYS A 42 9.69 -24.59 20.76
C LYS A 42 9.25 -25.83 21.53
N VAL A 43 7.95 -26.07 21.66
CA VAL A 43 7.35 -27.14 22.50
C VAL A 43 6.36 -27.96 21.67
N ALA A 44 6.39 -29.30 21.83
CA ALA A 44 5.44 -30.20 21.20
C ALA A 44 4.04 -30.06 21.85
N PRO A 45 2.92 -30.31 21.08
CA PRO A 45 2.87 -30.72 19.67
C PRO A 45 3.07 -29.58 18.66
N HIS A 46 3.76 -29.88 17.59
CA HIS A 46 3.99 -28.92 16.49
C HIS A 46 2.88 -29.09 15.45
N ALA A 47 1.89 -28.20 15.47
CA ALA A 47 0.94 -28.07 14.37
C ALA A 47 1.39 -26.91 13.49
N ARG A 48 1.76 -27.19 12.24
CA ARG A 48 2.12 -26.15 11.26
C ARG A 48 1.05 -26.08 10.20
N SER A 49 0.37 -24.95 10.11
CA SER A 49 -0.52 -24.66 8.98
C SER A 49 0.32 -24.36 7.75
N PHE A 50 -0.04 -24.93 6.60
CA PHE A 50 0.56 -24.59 5.31
C PHE A 50 0.18 -23.18 4.86
N VAL A 51 -0.95 -22.68 5.31
CA VAL A 51 -1.49 -21.36 4.94
C VAL A 51 -1.45 -20.45 6.16
N ASP A 52 -0.54 -19.49 6.16
CA ASP A 52 -0.46 -18.43 7.15
C ASP A 52 -1.49 -17.33 6.87
N MET A 53 -1.94 -16.61 7.89
CA MET A 53 -2.86 -15.46 7.76
C MET A 53 -2.35 -14.44 6.71
N LYS A 54 -1.07 -14.15 6.71
CA LYS A 54 -0.43 -13.22 5.74
C LYS A 54 -0.59 -13.70 4.29
N ARG A 55 -0.52 -15.01 4.03
CA ARG A 55 -0.75 -15.57 2.68
C ARG A 55 -2.20 -15.44 2.26
N VAL A 56 -3.14 -15.68 3.17
CA VAL A 56 -4.57 -15.47 2.88
C VAL A 56 -4.83 -14.03 2.49
N MET A 57 -4.33 -13.07 3.27
CA MET A 57 -4.46 -11.64 2.97
C MET A 57 -3.82 -11.26 1.63
N THR A 58 -2.65 -11.83 1.32
CA THR A 58 -2.00 -11.62 0.03
C THR A 58 -2.86 -12.12 -1.13
N TYR A 59 -3.48 -13.28 -1.02
CA TYR A 59 -4.40 -13.80 -2.04
C TYR A 59 -5.63 -12.92 -2.22
N VAL A 60 -6.18 -12.39 -1.14
CA VAL A 60 -7.29 -11.43 -1.19
C VAL A 60 -6.87 -10.18 -1.96
N VAL A 61 -5.70 -9.62 -1.66
CA VAL A 61 -5.17 -8.44 -2.37
C VAL A 61 -4.97 -8.75 -3.86
N ILE A 62 -4.36 -9.89 -4.20
CA ILE A 62 -4.16 -10.29 -5.60
C ILE A 62 -5.49 -10.45 -6.33
N SER A 63 -6.49 -11.03 -5.69
CA SER A 63 -7.81 -11.24 -6.30
C SER A 63 -8.59 -9.93 -6.52
N THR A 64 -8.27 -8.86 -5.79
CA THR A 64 -8.88 -7.54 -6.00
C THR A 64 -8.21 -6.71 -7.11
N ILE A 65 -6.98 -7.07 -7.54
CA ILE A 65 -6.25 -6.34 -8.59
C ILE A 65 -7.08 -6.13 -9.87
N PRO A 66 -7.76 -7.15 -10.45
CA PRO A 66 -8.56 -6.95 -11.65
C PRO A 66 -9.67 -5.93 -11.47
N CYS A 67 -10.31 -5.92 -10.30
CA CYS A 67 -11.37 -4.97 -9.97
C CYS A 67 -10.81 -3.54 -9.86
N ILE A 68 -9.63 -3.38 -9.27
CA ILE A 68 -8.95 -2.08 -9.16
C ILE A 68 -8.60 -1.57 -10.56
N LEU A 69 -8.02 -2.40 -11.42
CA LEU A 69 -7.67 -2.01 -12.79
C LEU A 69 -8.90 -1.56 -13.59
N TRP A 70 -9.99 -2.31 -13.46
CA TRP A 70 -11.25 -1.93 -14.09
C TRP A 70 -11.82 -0.62 -13.54
N ALA A 71 -11.77 -0.43 -12.23
CA ALA A 71 -12.22 0.81 -11.58
C ALA A 71 -11.41 2.02 -12.04
N LEU A 72 -10.08 1.89 -12.15
CA LEU A 72 -9.19 2.95 -12.65
C LEU A 72 -9.57 3.34 -14.09
N TYR A 73 -9.70 2.34 -14.96
CA TYR A 73 -10.09 2.57 -16.35
C TYR A 73 -11.47 3.25 -16.44
N ASN A 74 -12.45 2.71 -15.75
CA ASN A 74 -13.83 3.20 -15.82
C ASN A 74 -13.96 4.64 -15.28
N THR A 75 -13.30 4.94 -14.16
CA THR A 75 -13.30 6.29 -13.59
C THR A 75 -12.68 7.31 -14.56
N GLY A 76 -11.54 6.98 -15.14
CA GLY A 76 -10.90 7.85 -16.11
C GLY A 76 -11.69 7.98 -17.41
N PHE A 77 -12.25 6.90 -17.93
CA PHE A 77 -13.10 6.92 -19.12
C PHE A 77 -14.33 7.82 -18.96
N GLN A 78 -15.05 7.67 -17.85
CA GLN A 78 -16.23 8.51 -17.58
C GLN A 78 -15.84 9.98 -17.42
N THR A 79 -14.72 10.25 -16.71
CA THR A 79 -14.24 11.63 -16.51
C THR A 79 -13.79 12.26 -17.83
N ASN A 80 -13.03 11.55 -18.65
CA ASN A 80 -12.59 12.06 -19.96
C ASN A 80 -13.77 12.26 -20.93
N THR A 81 -14.76 11.36 -20.91
CA THR A 81 -15.98 11.49 -21.70
C THR A 81 -16.80 12.73 -21.27
N ALA A 82 -16.94 12.94 -19.96
CA ALA A 82 -17.63 14.11 -19.43
C ALA A 82 -16.87 15.41 -19.80
N LEU A 83 -15.56 15.42 -19.70
CA LEU A 83 -14.75 16.58 -20.11
C LEU A 83 -14.87 16.86 -21.62
N ALA A 84 -14.86 15.84 -22.43
CA ALA A 84 -15.07 15.98 -23.88
C ALA A 84 -16.45 16.59 -24.22
N SER A 85 -17.50 16.29 -23.43
CA SER A 85 -18.84 16.84 -23.61
C SER A 85 -18.98 18.30 -23.15
N VAL A 86 -18.24 18.70 -22.10
CA VAL A 86 -18.27 20.07 -21.55
C VAL A 86 -17.28 21.01 -22.27
N GLY A 87 -16.30 20.45 -22.99
CA GLY A 87 -15.28 21.20 -23.69
C GLY A 87 -14.27 21.88 -22.76
N SER A 88 -13.60 22.92 -23.26
CA SER A 88 -12.51 23.62 -22.55
C SER A 88 -12.91 24.24 -21.21
N SER A 89 -14.19 24.47 -20.97
CA SER A 89 -14.70 25.02 -19.71
C SER A 89 -14.55 24.05 -18.53
N GLY A 90 -14.49 22.76 -18.79
CA GLY A 90 -14.32 21.71 -17.76
C GLY A 90 -12.85 21.41 -17.42
N GLU A 91 -11.90 21.99 -18.16
CA GLU A 91 -10.48 21.70 -18.01
C GLU A 91 -9.80 22.47 -16.87
N ILE A 92 -10.45 22.58 -15.71
CA ILE A 92 -9.93 23.29 -14.55
C ILE A 92 -9.64 22.27 -13.42
N GLY A 93 -8.39 22.25 -12.96
CA GLY A 93 -8.02 21.44 -11.81
C GLY A 93 -6.58 20.94 -11.87
N TRP A 94 -6.01 20.67 -10.70
CA TRP A 94 -4.63 20.20 -10.57
C TRP A 94 -4.37 18.85 -11.24
N ARG A 95 -5.38 17.96 -11.29
CA ARG A 95 -5.29 16.65 -11.93
C ARG A 95 -5.10 16.78 -13.44
N ILE A 96 -5.86 17.68 -14.04
CA ILE A 96 -5.77 17.98 -15.49
C ILE A 96 -4.45 18.63 -15.82
N ALA A 97 -3.96 19.54 -14.97
CA ALA A 97 -2.66 20.15 -15.11
C ALA A 97 -1.54 19.10 -15.09
N LEU A 98 -1.61 18.10 -14.19
CA LEU A 98 -0.66 17.00 -14.16
C LEU A 98 -0.73 16.12 -15.40
N LEU A 99 -1.91 15.80 -15.90
CA LEU A 99 -2.08 15.01 -17.12
C LEU A 99 -1.50 15.75 -18.35
N LYS A 100 -1.72 17.03 -18.43
CA LYS A 100 -1.12 17.86 -19.49
C LYS A 100 0.40 17.92 -19.39
N LEU A 101 0.95 18.01 -18.18
CA LEU A 101 2.40 18.01 -17.94
C LEU A 101 3.06 16.69 -18.34
N THR A 102 2.39 15.56 -18.11
CA THR A 102 2.89 14.24 -18.52
C THR A 102 2.73 13.95 -20.02
N GLY A 103 2.08 14.83 -20.76
CA GLY A 103 1.79 14.63 -22.19
C GLY A 103 0.70 13.60 -22.47
N LEU A 104 0.08 13.05 -21.42
CA LEU A 104 -1.08 12.16 -21.53
C LEU A 104 -2.32 13.03 -21.76
N GLY A 105 -2.86 12.99 -22.97
CA GLY A 105 -4.05 13.75 -23.34
C GLY A 105 -5.30 13.35 -22.52
N LEU A 106 -6.36 14.12 -22.67
CA LEU A 106 -7.69 13.86 -22.11
C LEU A 106 -8.59 13.08 -23.11
N ASP A 107 -7.98 12.22 -23.91
CA ASP A 107 -8.70 11.49 -24.97
C ASP A 107 -9.41 10.27 -24.37
N PRO A 108 -10.77 10.22 -24.45
CA PRO A 108 -11.54 9.06 -23.99
C PRO A 108 -11.22 7.76 -24.75
N GLN A 109 -10.70 7.84 -25.97
CA GLN A 109 -10.36 6.67 -26.79
C GLN A 109 -9.00 6.05 -26.38
N SER A 110 -8.17 6.79 -25.64
CA SER A 110 -6.86 6.31 -25.19
C SER A 110 -6.96 5.56 -23.87
N LEU A 111 -6.62 4.28 -23.88
CA LEU A 111 -6.60 3.43 -22.68
C LEU A 111 -5.64 4.00 -21.63
N LEU A 112 -4.47 4.47 -22.05
CA LEU A 112 -3.46 5.03 -21.15
C LEU A 112 -3.91 6.34 -20.50
N SER A 113 -4.56 7.22 -21.26
CA SER A 113 -5.16 8.45 -20.75
C SER A 113 -6.22 8.15 -19.67
N ASN A 114 -7.09 7.18 -19.93
CA ASN A 114 -8.15 6.80 -19.01
C ASN A 114 -7.57 6.20 -17.71
N ILE A 115 -6.64 5.27 -17.79
CA ILE A 115 -6.02 4.68 -16.60
C ILE A 115 -5.28 5.73 -15.78
N SER A 116 -4.52 6.62 -16.43
CA SER A 116 -3.76 7.68 -15.76
C SER A 116 -4.67 8.68 -15.06
N HIS A 117 -5.77 9.06 -15.70
CA HIS A 117 -6.75 9.95 -15.07
C HIS A 117 -7.44 9.30 -13.87
N GLY A 118 -7.86 8.03 -13.99
CA GLY A 118 -8.42 7.26 -12.89
C GLY A 118 -7.44 7.10 -11.73
N LEU A 119 -6.15 6.89 -12.02
CA LEU A 119 -5.09 6.79 -11.03
C LEU A 119 -4.96 8.08 -10.20
N LEU A 120 -5.10 9.26 -10.82
CA LEU A 120 -5.05 10.54 -10.11
C LEU A 120 -6.25 10.75 -9.15
N TYR A 121 -7.35 10.04 -9.33
CA TYR A 121 -8.44 9.98 -8.35
C TYR A 121 -8.20 8.95 -7.26
N PHE A 122 -7.74 7.77 -7.64
CA PHE A 122 -7.55 6.65 -6.72
C PHE A 122 -6.37 6.85 -5.77
N LEU A 123 -5.23 7.31 -6.29
CA LEU A 123 -3.96 7.36 -5.57
C LEU A 123 -3.99 8.22 -4.30
N PRO A 124 -4.55 9.45 -4.30
CA PRO A 124 -4.65 10.25 -3.09
C PRO A 124 -5.50 9.60 -2.00
N ILE A 125 -6.63 9.00 -2.37
CA ILE A 125 -7.53 8.32 -1.44
C ILE A 125 -6.83 7.10 -0.85
N TYR A 126 -6.20 6.29 -1.70
CA TYR A 126 -5.48 5.10 -1.29
C TYR A 126 -4.33 5.41 -0.33
N LEU A 127 -3.50 6.40 -0.67
CA LEU A 127 -2.39 6.82 0.19
C LEU A 127 -2.88 7.37 1.53
N THR A 128 -3.92 8.19 1.53
CA THR A 128 -4.50 8.73 2.77
C THR A 128 -5.02 7.60 3.66
N THR A 129 -5.69 6.61 3.08
CA THR A 129 -6.21 5.45 3.82
C THR A 129 -5.07 4.60 4.39
N LEU A 130 -4.03 4.34 3.61
CA LEU A 130 -2.85 3.59 4.08
C LEU A 130 -2.13 4.31 5.22
N ILE A 131 -1.90 5.60 5.07
CA ILE A 131 -1.20 6.41 6.10
C ILE A 131 -2.05 6.46 7.37
N ALA A 132 -3.34 6.75 7.27
CA ALA A 132 -4.23 6.82 8.42
C ALA A 132 -4.34 5.45 9.13
N GLY A 133 -4.53 4.37 8.37
CA GLY A 133 -4.57 3.01 8.90
C GLY A 133 -3.28 2.62 9.60
N GLY A 134 -2.13 2.86 8.95
CA GLY A 134 -0.82 2.56 9.52
C GLY A 134 -0.53 3.36 10.80
N ILE A 135 -0.88 4.64 10.85
CA ILE A 135 -0.73 5.45 12.06
C ILE A 135 -1.60 4.89 13.20
N CYS A 136 -2.86 4.55 12.93
CA CYS A 136 -3.74 3.97 13.92
C CYS A 136 -3.19 2.64 14.45
N GLU A 137 -2.76 1.75 13.56
CA GLU A 137 -2.24 0.43 13.91
C GLU A 137 -0.97 0.53 14.76
N VAL A 138 0.02 1.33 14.32
CA VAL A 138 1.26 1.55 15.08
C VAL A 138 0.97 2.19 16.44
N THR A 139 0.04 3.15 16.53
CA THR A 139 -0.34 3.78 17.78
C THR A 139 -0.94 2.75 18.75
N PHE A 140 -1.86 1.92 18.28
CA PHE A 140 -2.45 0.86 19.10
C PHE A 140 -1.44 -0.18 19.54
N ALA A 141 -0.56 -0.65 18.64
CA ALA A 141 0.49 -1.61 18.95
C ALA A 141 1.44 -1.04 20.02
N THR A 142 1.85 0.22 19.89
CA THR A 142 2.76 0.88 20.84
C THR A 142 2.12 1.05 22.23
N ILE A 143 0.83 1.43 22.29
CA ILE A 143 0.12 1.61 23.58
C ILE A 143 -0.09 0.27 24.28
N ARG A 144 -0.42 -0.79 23.55
CA ARG A 144 -0.67 -2.12 24.09
C ARG A 144 0.57 -2.97 24.29
N GLY A 145 1.74 -2.57 23.77
CA GLY A 145 2.97 -3.39 23.76
C GLY A 145 2.80 -4.70 22.99
N HIS A 146 1.95 -4.68 21.95
CA HIS A 146 1.67 -5.82 21.08
C HIS A 146 2.47 -5.72 19.79
N GLU A 147 2.80 -6.88 19.22
CA GLU A 147 3.42 -6.95 17.88
C GLU A 147 2.41 -6.46 16.83
N VAL A 148 2.90 -5.76 15.80
CA VAL A 148 2.10 -5.34 14.65
C VAL A 148 2.01 -6.55 13.71
N ASN A 149 0.81 -7.06 13.50
CA ASN A 149 0.57 -8.24 12.65
C ASN A 149 0.04 -7.86 11.26
#